data_48c24c82012b766d02f91145a402799f
#
_entry.id   48c24c82012b766d02f91145a402799f
#
_cell.length_a   1.000
_cell.length_b   1.000
_cell.length_c   1.000
_cell.angle_alpha   90.00
_cell.angle_beta   90.00
_cell.angle_gamma   90.00
#
_symmetry.space_group_name_H-M   'P 1'
#
loop_
_entity.id
_entity.type
_entity.pdbx_description
1 polymer ?
#
loop_
_entity_poly.entity_id
_entity_poly.type
_entity_poly.pdbx_seq_one_letter_code
_entity_poly.pdbx_strand_id
1 'polypeptide(L)'
;MKRPERVADDHIVEAIERAVSYVHELDSVEAFEEDHKTQAAVIRCIEIIGEAANRIHKQDQEFMTNHPEVPWDKMRGMRNRMIHNYFDVNTTVLWNTVVEDLPRLKQQVEALLKRN
;
A
#
# COMPACT_ATOMS: atom_id res chain seq x y z
N MET A 1 -6.52 17.17 -17.63
CA MET A 1 -7.00 15.85 -17.16
C MET A 1 -5.81 14.99 -16.70
N LYS A 2 -5.92 14.40 -15.52
CA LYS A 2 -4.87 13.54 -15.01
C LYS A 2 -4.87 12.21 -15.76
N ARG A 3 -3.68 11.65 -16.00
CA ARG A 3 -3.55 10.31 -16.57
C ARG A 3 -4.06 9.27 -15.57
N PRO A 4 -4.60 8.12 -16.03
CA PRO A 4 -5.07 7.07 -15.12
C PRO A 4 -4.01 6.61 -14.13
N GLU A 5 -2.76 6.44 -14.55
CA GLU A 5 -1.65 6.02 -13.69
C GLU A 5 -1.36 7.07 -12.61
N ARG A 6 -1.50 8.37 -12.92
CA ARG A 6 -1.29 9.42 -11.94
C ARG A 6 -2.39 9.41 -10.87
N VAL A 7 -3.63 9.18 -11.28
CA VAL A 7 -4.75 9.06 -10.33
C VAL A 7 -4.52 7.87 -9.40
N ALA A 8 -4.07 6.73 -9.95
CA ALA A 8 -3.78 5.54 -9.16
C ALA A 8 -2.63 5.82 -8.19
N ASP A 9 -1.56 6.52 -8.63
CA ASP A 9 -0.44 6.88 -7.76
C ASP A 9 -0.89 7.79 -6.62
N ASP A 10 -1.79 8.76 -6.89
CA ASP A 10 -2.35 9.61 -5.84
C ASP A 10 -3.11 8.78 -4.80
N HIS A 11 -3.88 7.78 -5.24
CA HIS A 11 -4.60 6.87 -4.35
C HIS A 11 -3.65 6.03 -3.50
N ILE A 12 -2.54 5.60 -4.08
CA ILE A 12 -1.51 4.83 -3.37
C ILE A 12 -0.92 5.67 -2.24
N VAL A 13 -0.50 6.90 -2.55
CA VAL A 13 0.09 7.80 -1.55
C VAL A 13 -0.90 8.07 -0.43
N GLU A 14 -2.15 8.37 -0.76
CA GLU A 14 -3.18 8.63 0.25
C GLU A 14 -3.42 7.43 1.15
N ALA A 15 -3.49 6.22 0.58
CA ALA A 15 -3.70 5.00 1.35
C ALA A 15 -2.51 4.73 2.28
N ILE A 16 -1.28 4.97 1.82
CA ILE A 16 -0.08 4.83 2.65
C ILE A 16 -0.14 5.80 3.83
N GLU A 17 -0.46 7.06 3.58
CA GLU A 17 -0.53 8.08 4.62
C GLU A 17 -1.56 7.70 5.69
N ARG A 18 -2.72 7.19 5.28
CA ARG A 18 -3.75 6.74 6.22
C ARG A 18 -3.27 5.57 7.07
N ALA A 19 -2.70 4.54 6.44
CA ALA A 19 -2.22 3.37 7.16
C ALA A 19 -1.16 3.76 8.20
N VAL A 20 -0.20 4.59 7.80
CA VAL A 20 0.87 5.05 8.68
C VAL A 20 0.28 5.86 9.85
N SER A 21 -0.70 6.72 9.58
CA SER A 21 -1.32 7.54 10.65
C SER A 21 -2.08 6.67 11.66
N TYR A 22 -2.78 5.63 11.18
CA TYR A 22 -3.52 4.74 12.10
C TYR A 22 -2.58 4.00 13.04
N VAL A 23 -1.46 3.50 12.51
CA VAL A 23 -0.47 2.77 13.29
C VAL A 23 0.31 3.69 14.21
N HIS A 24 0.55 4.92 13.79
CA HIS A 24 1.30 5.91 14.57
C HIS A 24 0.66 6.23 15.92
N GLU A 25 -0.65 6.08 16.02
CA GLU A 25 -1.38 6.30 17.28
C GLU A 25 -1.17 5.19 18.31
N LEU A 26 -0.60 4.06 17.88
CA LEU A 26 -0.37 2.91 18.74
C LEU A 26 1.09 2.85 19.19
N ASP A 27 1.29 2.46 20.47
CA ASP A 27 2.63 2.45 21.07
C ASP A 27 3.45 1.21 20.73
N SER A 28 2.78 0.11 20.34
CA SER A 28 3.47 -1.16 20.20
C SER A 28 2.68 -2.12 19.29
N VAL A 29 3.38 -3.15 18.81
CA VAL A 29 2.75 -4.21 18.02
C VAL A 29 1.73 -4.97 18.88
N GLU A 30 1.95 -5.08 20.17
CA GLU A 30 1.01 -5.74 21.08
C GLU A 30 -0.32 -4.99 21.14
N ALA A 31 -0.26 -3.64 21.18
CA ALA A 31 -1.47 -2.83 21.13
C ALA A 31 -2.19 -3.00 19.80
N PHE A 32 -1.44 -3.12 18.71
CA PHE A 32 -2.00 -3.35 17.39
C PHE A 32 -2.68 -4.71 17.28
N GLU A 33 -2.11 -5.74 17.89
CA GLU A 33 -2.69 -7.09 17.90
C GLU A 33 -4.07 -7.13 18.57
N GLU A 34 -4.31 -6.25 19.54
CA GLU A 34 -5.58 -6.19 20.24
C GLU A 34 -6.58 -5.23 19.61
N ASP A 35 -6.14 -4.43 18.65
CA ASP A 35 -6.97 -3.40 18.02
C ASP A 35 -7.46 -3.88 16.65
N HIS A 36 -8.50 -4.70 16.66
CA HIS A 36 -9.07 -5.29 15.43
C HIS A 36 -9.60 -4.24 14.47
N LYS A 37 -10.11 -3.14 14.97
CA LYS A 37 -10.62 -2.04 14.15
C LYS A 37 -9.50 -1.41 13.35
N THR A 38 -8.37 -1.12 14.00
CA THR A 38 -7.21 -0.56 13.31
C THR A 38 -6.62 -1.55 12.32
N GLN A 39 -6.57 -2.85 12.67
CA GLN A 39 -6.12 -3.88 11.74
C GLN A 39 -6.96 -3.88 10.47
N ALA A 40 -8.28 -3.85 10.62
CA ALA A 40 -9.19 -3.84 9.47
C ALA A 40 -8.98 -2.60 8.59
N ALA A 41 -8.79 -1.44 9.21
CA ALA A 41 -8.55 -0.20 8.48
C ALA A 41 -7.22 -0.26 7.70
N VAL A 42 -6.17 -0.79 8.32
CA VAL A 42 -4.85 -0.96 7.69
C VAL A 42 -4.93 -1.95 6.52
N ILE A 43 -5.61 -3.07 6.72
CA ILE A 43 -5.79 -4.07 5.66
C ILE A 43 -6.50 -3.42 4.46
N ARG A 44 -7.53 -2.62 4.71
CA ARG A 44 -8.22 -1.92 3.61
C ARG A 44 -7.28 -0.98 2.86
N CYS A 45 -6.40 -0.27 3.57
CA CYS A 45 -5.41 0.60 2.92
C CYS A 45 -4.47 -0.21 2.02
N ILE A 46 -4.01 -1.37 2.49
CA ILE A 46 -3.14 -2.25 1.70
C ILE A 46 -3.88 -2.78 0.47
N GLU A 47 -5.15 -3.13 0.61
CA GLU A 47 -5.96 -3.55 -0.53
C GLU A 47 -6.07 -2.44 -1.58
N ILE A 48 -6.28 -1.20 -1.15
CA ILE A 48 -6.36 -0.05 -2.06
C ILE A 48 -5.05 0.13 -2.83
N ILE A 49 -3.91 0.00 -2.14
CA ILE A 49 -2.60 0.07 -2.77
C ILE A 49 -2.46 -0.98 -3.86
N GLY A 50 -2.81 -2.23 -3.53
CA GLY A 50 -2.70 -3.34 -4.49
C GLY A 50 -3.68 -3.20 -5.65
N GLU A 51 -4.90 -2.75 -5.38
CA GLU A 51 -5.90 -2.51 -6.42
C GLU A 51 -5.45 -1.42 -7.39
N ALA A 52 -4.85 -0.33 -6.87
CA ALA A 52 -4.33 0.75 -7.69
C ALA A 52 -3.18 0.25 -8.58
N ALA A 53 -2.25 -0.52 -8.02
CA ALA A 53 -1.16 -1.10 -8.80
C ALA A 53 -1.68 -2.04 -9.88
N ASN A 54 -2.69 -2.84 -9.54
CA ASN A 54 -3.30 -3.76 -10.51
C ASN A 54 -4.01 -3.02 -11.63
N ARG A 55 -4.62 -1.88 -11.33
CA ARG A 55 -5.26 -1.03 -12.33
C ARG A 55 -4.24 -0.49 -13.33
N ILE A 56 -3.09 -0.02 -12.82
CA ILE A 56 -1.99 0.43 -13.69
C ILE A 56 -1.52 -0.72 -14.58
N HIS A 57 -1.37 -1.92 -14.00
CA HIS A 57 -0.96 -3.09 -14.75
C HIS A 57 -1.90 -3.40 -15.93
N LYS A 58 -3.21 -3.25 -15.70
CA LYS A 58 -4.20 -3.52 -16.74
C LYS A 58 -4.27 -2.43 -17.80
N GLN A 59 -4.05 -1.19 -17.40
CA GLN A 59 -4.25 -0.04 -18.29
C GLN A 59 -2.96 0.41 -18.98
N ASP A 60 -1.83 0.24 -18.34
CA ASP A 60 -0.56 0.73 -18.87
C ASP A 60 0.64 -0.05 -18.31
N GLN A 61 0.86 -1.24 -18.85
CA GLN A 61 2.02 -2.06 -18.48
C GLN A 61 3.34 -1.39 -18.84
N GLU A 62 3.35 -0.60 -19.92
CA GLU A 62 4.53 0.11 -20.34
C GLU A 62 5.01 1.09 -19.28
N PHE A 63 4.06 1.78 -18.62
CA PHE A 63 4.37 2.67 -17.51
C PHE A 63 5.09 1.92 -16.39
N MET A 64 4.62 0.74 -16.03
CA MET A 64 5.25 -0.08 -15.00
C MET A 64 6.65 -0.52 -15.40
N THR A 65 6.82 -0.92 -16.67
CA THR A 65 8.12 -1.35 -17.21
C THR A 65 9.11 -0.20 -17.19
N ASN A 66 8.65 1.02 -17.47
CA ASN A 66 9.48 2.21 -17.48
C ASN A 66 9.85 2.72 -16.08
N HIS A 67 9.22 2.20 -15.04
CA HIS A 67 9.48 2.62 -13.66
C HIS A 67 9.73 1.41 -12.75
N PRO A 68 10.81 0.64 -13.03
CA PRO A 68 11.11 -0.58 -12.27
C PRO A 68 11.55 -0.32 -10.84
N GLU A 69 11.87 0.93 -10.49
CA GLU A 69 12.22 1.30 -9.12
C GLU A 69 11.06 1.17 -8.14
N VAL A 70 9.83 1.14 -8.64
CA VAL A 70 8.64 0.91 -7.82
C VAL A 70 8.33 -0.60 -7.80
N PRO A 71 8.15 -1.20 -6.62
CA PRO A 71 7.93 -2.65 -6.52
C PRO A 71 6.47 -3.03 -6.82
N TRP A 72 6.06 -2.88 -8.07
CA TRP A 72 4.68 -3.12 -8.51
C TRP A 72 4.16 -4.52 -8.17
N ASP A 73 5.00 -5.55 -8.42
CA ASP A 73 4.59 -6.93 -8.18
C ASP A 73 4.39 -7.20 -6.69
N LYS A 74 5.23 -6.60 -5.85
CA LYS A 74 5.10 -6.73 -4.40
C LYS A 74 3.80 -6.09 -3.91
N MET A 75 3.44 -4.93 -4.46
CA MET A 75 2.20 -4.23 -4.12
C MET A 75 0.97 -5.06 -4.48
N ARG A 76 0.97 -5.62 -5.69
CA ARG A 76 -0.11 -6.48 -6.15
C ARG A 76 -0.19 -7.76 -5.31
N GLY A 77 0.96 -8.32 -4.96
CA GLY A 77 1.03 -9.51 -4.12
C GLY A 77 0.48 -9.29 -2.71
N MET A 78 0.73 -8.12 -2.13
CA MET A 78 0.18 -7.76 -0.82
C MET A 78 -1.35 -7.80 -0.83
N ARG A 79 -1.95 -7.20 -1.85
CA ARG A 79 -3.40 -7.19 -2.00
C ARG A 79 -3.96 -8.62 -2.10
N ASN A 80 -3.31 -9.46 -2.91
CA ASN A 80 -3.77 -10.84 -3.09
C ASN A 80 -3.70 -11.62 -1.79
N ARG A 81 -2.62 -11.44 -1.00
CA ARG A 81 -2.50 -12.10 0.31
C ARG A 81 -3.58 -11.66 1.28
N MET A 82 -3.91 -10.37 1.29
CA MET A 82 -4.95 -9.85 2.18
C MET A 82 -6.32 -10.44 1.85
N ILE A 83 -6.64 -10.62 0.56
CA ILE A 83 -7.92 -11.16 0.14
C ILE A 83 -8.05 -12.64 0.48
N HIS A 84 -6.99 -13.42 0.20
CA HIS A 84 -7.05 -14.87 0.36
C HIS A 84 -6.82 -15.34 1.79
N ASN A 85 -6.12 -14.56 2.61
CA ASN A 85 -5.72 -14.95 3.96
C ASN A 85 -6.23 -13.98 5.02
N TYR A 86 -7.41 -13.41 4.82
CA TYR A 86 -7.96 -12.40 5.72
C TYR A 86 -7.97 -12.83 7.19
N PHE A 87 -8.38 -14.08 7.45
CA PHE A 87 -8.48 -14.60 8.82
C PHE A 87 -7.14 -15.05 9.39
N ASP A 88 -6.13 -15.21 8.55
CA ASP A 88 -4.82 -15.71 8.93
C ASP A 88 -3.72 -14.64 8.80
N VAL A 89 -4.12 -13.36 8.71
CA VAL A 89 -3.16 -12.28 8.59
C VAL A 89 -2.29 -12.21 9.84
N ASN A 90 -0.97 -12.29 9.65
CA ASN A 90 -0.02 -12.16 10.74
C ASN A 90 0.12 -10.67 11.09
N THR A 91 -0.30 -10.30 12.32
CA THR A 91 -0.32 -8.91 12.73
C THR A 91 1.08 -8.30 12.84
N THR A 92 2.09 -9.10 13.20
CA THR A 92 3.47 -8.62 13.23
C THR A 92 3.98 -8.27 11.84
N VAL A 93 3.68 -9.12 10.85
CA VAL A 93 4.03 -8.85 9.45
C VAL A 93 3.30 -7.61 8.95
N LEU A 94 2.02 -7.48 9.28
CA LEU A 94 1.23 -6.32 8.89
C LEU A 94 1.80 -5.04 9.50
N TRP A 95 2.12 -5.06 10.80
CA TRP A 95 2.74 -3.94 11.50
C TRP A 95 4.05 -3.52 10.83
N ASN A 96 4.95 -4.48 10.58
CA ASN A 96 6.25 -4.20 9.97
C ASN A 96 6.10 -3.65 8.56
N THR A 97 5.12 -4.13 7.80
CA THR A 97 4.82 -3.60 6.47
C THR A 97 4.50 -2.11 6.55
N VAL A 98 3.64 -1.71 7.49
CA VAL A 98 3.25 -0.30 7.64
C VAL A 98 4.40 0.55 8.13
N VAL A 99 5.16 0.06 9.11
CA VAL A 99 6.22 0.85 9.75
C VAL A 99 7.47 0.96 8.87
N GLU A 100 7.83 -0.11 8.17
CA GLU A 100 9.09 -0.17 7.40
C GLU A 100 8.89 -0.03 5.90
N ASP A 101 7.96 -0.77 5.31
CA ASP A 101 7.84 -0.84 3.85
C ASP A 101 7.05 0.32 3.25
N LEU A 102 5.94 0.71 3.86
CA LEU A 102 5.07 1.75 3.30
C LEU A 102 5.73 3.13 3.23
N PRO A 103 6.49 3.59 4.23
CA PRO A 103 7.17 4.88 4.09
C PRO A 103 8.16 4.92 2.93
N ARG A 104 8.87 3.82 2.69
CA ARG A 104 9.79 3.71 1.55
C ARG A 104 9.03 3.74 0.23
N LEU A 105 7.95 3.00 0.15
CA LEU A 105 7.08 2.97 -1.03
C LEU A 105 6.53 4.35 -1.33
N LYS A 106 6.10 5.08 -0.30
CA LYS A 106 5.59 6.44 -0.46
C LYS A 106 6.61 7.33 -1.14
N GLN A 107 7.88 7.27 -0.70
CA GLN A 107 8.95 8.06 -1.30
C GLN A 107 9.14 7.71 -2.78
N GLN A 108 9.09 6.44 -3.13
CA GLN A 108 9.24 5.98 -4.51
C GLN A 108 8.10 6.48 -5.40
N VAL A 109 6.87 6.39 -4.92
CA VAL A 109 5.70 6.82 -5.68
C VAL A 109 5.65 8.34 -5.80
N GLU A 110 5.98 9.06 -4.73
CA GLU A 110 6.03 10.53 -4.77
C GLU A 110 7.07 11.02 -5.77
N ALA A 111 8.19 10.32 -5.89
CA ALA A 111 9.21 10.67 -6.88
C ALA A 111 8.66 10.57 -8.31
N LEU A 112 7.80 9.57 -8.58
CA LEU A 112 7.13 9.46 -9.88
C LEU A 112 6.19 10.63 -10.12
N LEU A 113 5.41 11.02 -9.12
CA LEU A 113 4.46 12.12 -9.24
C LEU A 113 5.15 13.45 -9.53
N LYS A 114 6.34 13.66 -8.97
CA LYS A 114 7.11 14.87 -9.20
C LYS A 114 7.67 14.95 -10.62
N ARG A 115 7.92 13.79 -11.26
CA ARG A 115 8.46 13.74 -12.64
C ARG A 115 7.38 13.99 -13.68
N ASN A 116 6.15 13.81 -13.32
CA ASN A 116 5.01 13.97 -14.20
C ASN A 116 4.26 15.26 -13.91
#